data_1716a86011dfd185e4fd9e311447c75e
#
_entry.id   1716a86011dfd185e4fd9e311447c75e
#
_cell.length_a   1.000
_cell.length_b   1.000
_cell.length_c   1.000
_cell.angle_alpha   90.00
_cell.angle_beta   90.00
_cell.angle_gamma   90.00
#
_symmetry.space_group_name_H-M   'P 1'
#
loop_
_entity.id
_entity.type
_entity.pdbx_description
1 polymer ?
#
loop_
_entity_poly.entity_id
_entity_poly.type
_entity_poly.pdbx_seq_one_letter_code
_entity_poly.pdbx_strand_id
1 'polypeptide(L)'
;MDDELRERVKQEAEKHALFNALKHDSDPDVGAIMGPLMGENPDFRPHGDEVPGVVGQVVGKVGGLDTEARRERLAELDQALVDELDADDEADDHTLPDLPNVEDYETVRLRAAPNPNGPWHLGHARMPSVIGTYTDRYDGEFVIRFDDTDPETKRPDISAYDAILEDIEYLGFEPDEVYRASDRIETYYDHARELIEMGEAYTCDLPAEEFSELKREGTPSPNRDKDPETVLEEFEAMVDGDYESGEMVLRVKTDIEHKNPALRDWVAFRMIDTPHPREEAADYRCWPMLDFQSGVDDHLVGITHIIRGIDLQDSAKRQQFLYDYFGWEYPEVLHWGHVQIDAYDIKISTSTIKELIDAGELDGWDDPRAPTLQSVRRRGIHGEAIVDSMIGLGMSTTDVDLAMSSIYANNRDIVDDEANRYFLVRDGQEIPVVGDAKPEAGHPPLHPNHEDRGDREIPVDDAVLVEPDDIPADGERIWLKGYGCVRYENDAFVATGDDISVVRDGDVGVIHWAPADDTVSVTMRTPDGDVTGAAEPAFADTAVDEIVQFERIGFVRVDEHGEEGSVVYYAHP
;
A
#
# COMPACT_ATOMS: atom_id res chain seq x y z
N MET A 1 8.16 -9.35 47.25
CA MET A 1 6.77 -9.73 46.90
C MET A 1 6.31 -10.87 47.81
N ASP A 2 5.15 -10.78 48.46
CA ASP A 2 4.60 -11.88 49.27
C ASP A 2 3.99 -12.99 48.39
N ASP A 3 3.64 -14.13 48.99
CA ASP A 3 3.18 -15.31 48.25
C ASP A 3 1.81 -15.07 47.56
N GLU A 4 0.93 -14.28 48.18
CA GLU A 4 -0.40 -13.97 47.61
C GLU A 4 -0.29 -13.07 46.37
N LEU A 5 0.52 -12.02 46.46
CA LEU A 5 0.78 -11.14 45.34
C LEU A 5 1.51 -11.88 44.21
N ARG A 6 2.42 -12.80 44.55
CA ARG A 6 3.15 -13.60 43.55
C ARG A 6 2.22 -14.53 42.75
N GLU A 7 1.22 -15.13 43.38
CA GLU A 7 0.24 -15.96 42.67
C GLU A 7 -0.67 -15.11 41.79
N ARG A 8 -1.04 -13.89 42.20
CA ARG A 8 -1.77 -12.96 41.34
C ARG A 8 -0.95 -12.55 40.10
N VAL A 9 0.33 -12.20 40.28
CA VAL A 9 1.21 -11.90 39.15
C VAL A 9 1.30 -13.07 38.19
N LYS A 10 1.38 -14.31 38.66
CA LYS A 10 1.40 -15.49 37.79
C LYS A 10 0.11 -15.65 37.00
N GLN A 11 -1.04 -15.48 37.64
CA GLN A 11 -2.34 -15.66 37.04
C GLN A 11 -2.59 -14.60 35.93
N GLU A 12 -2.31 -13.33 36.25
CA GLU A 12 -2.45 -12.26 35.26
C GLU A 12 -1.42 -12.39 34.13
N ALA A 13 -0.17 -12.75 34.42
CA ALA A 13 0.84 -13.02 33.41
C ALA A 13 0.49 -14.22 32.51
N GLU A 14 -0.13 -15.29 33.08
CA GLU A 14 -0.59 -16.47 32.33
C GLU A 14 -1.69 -16.06 31.33
N LYS A 15 -2.62 -15.23 31.76
CA LYS A 15 -3.70 -14.69 30.96
C LYS A 15 -3.17 -13.90 29.76
N HIS A 16 -2.31 -12.92 30.03
CA HIS A 16 -1.69 -12.11 28.94
C HIS A 16 -0.78 -12.94 28.02
N ALA A 17 -0.07 -13.95 28.54
CA ALA A 17 0.80 -14.80 27.74
C ALA A 17 -0.01 -15.70 26.79
N LEU A 18 -1.11 -16.30 27.28
CA LEU A 18 -2.01 -17.12 26.47
C LEU A 18 -2.70 -16.27 25.39
N PHE A 19 -3.22 -15.09 25.75
CA PHE A 19 -3.85 -14.18 24.81
C PHE A 19 -2.88 -13.73 23.72
N ASN A 20 -1.67 -13.31 24.08
CA ASN A 20 -0.63 -12.90 23.12
C ASN A 20 -0.24 -14.04 22.18
N ALA A 21 -0.03 -15.25 22.71
CA ALA A 21 0.34 -16.41 21.91
C ALA A 21 -0.75 -16.84 20.93
N LEU A 22 -2.02 -16.77 21.30
CA LEU A 22 -3.16 -17.09 20.45
C LEU A 22 -3.38 -16.00 19.38
N LYS A 23 -3.31 -14.73 19.78
CA LYS A 23 -3.52 -13.59 18.88
C LYS A 23 -2.48 -13.51 17.76
N HIS A 24 -1.25 -13.95 18.00
CA HIS A 24 -0.15 -13.83 17.03
C HIS A 24 0.33 -15.19 16.48
N ASP A 25 -0.39 -16.27 16.79
CA ASP A 25 -0.03 -17.66 16.43
C ASP A 25 1.48 -17.95 16.61
N SER A 26 2.03 -17.51 17.73
CA SER A 26 3.46 -17.56 18.04
C SER A 26 3.74 -17.89 19.49
N ASP A 27 5.00 -18.15 19.84
CA ASP A 27 5.38 -18.27 21.24
C ASP A 27 5.31 -16.89 21.92
N PRO A 28 4.79 -16.81 23.19
CA PRO A 28 4.59 -15.54 23.86
C PRO A 28 5.92 -14.86 24.21
N ASP A 29 5.98 -13.52 24.05
CA ASP A 29 7.17 -12.71 24.35
C ASP A 29 7.02 -11.95 25.69
N VAL A 30 8.05 -11.99 26.53
CA VAL A 30 8.08 -11.33 27.84
C VAL A 30 7.88 -9.82 27.72
N GLY A 31 8.48 -9.19 26.72
CA GLY A 31 8.38 -7.74 26.49
C GLY A 31 6.96 -7.30 26.14
N ALA A 32 6.28 -8.07 25.28
CA ALA A 32 4.90 -7.81 24.89
C ALA A 32 3.91 -7.93 26.05
N ILE A 33 4.20 -8.82 27.02
CA ILE A 33 3.32 -9.07 28.20
C ILE A 33 3.53 -8.02 29.29
N MET A 34 4.75 -7.57 29.52
CA MET A 34 5.09 -6.68 30.64
C MET A 34 4.34 -5.34 30.60
N GLY A 35 4.14 -4.76 29.44
CA GLY A 35 3.44 -3.49 29.28
C GLY A 35 1.97 -3.54 29.76
N PRO A 36 1.12 -4.40 29.17
CA PRO A 36 -0.26 -4.60 29.60
C PRO A 36 -0.36 -5.01 31.07
N LEU A 37 0.42 -6.02 31.50
CA LEU A 37 0.41 -6.52 32.87
C LEU A 37 0.63 -5.42 33.93
N MET A 38 1.62 -4.56 33.71
CA MET A 38 1.95 -3.46 34.64
C MET A 38 1.01 -2.27 34.49
N GLY A 39 0.39 -2.10 33.31
CA GLY A 39 -0.61 -1.07 33.05
C GLY A 39 -1.91 -1.33 33.81
N GLU A 40 -2.44 -2.55 33.70
CA GLU A 40 -3.70 -2.98 34.30
C GLU A 40 -3.60 -3.22 35.78
N ASN A 41 -2.40 -3.53 36.29
CA ASN A 41 -2.17 -3.86 37.70
C ASN A 41 -1.16 -2.88 38.38
N PRO A 42 -1.58 -1.66 38.74
CA PRO A 42 -0.67 -0.66 39.33
C PRO A 42 0.01 -1.10 40.62
N ASP A 43 -0.56 -2.02 41.35
CA ASP A 43 -0.02 -2.63 42.59
C ASP A 43 1.18 -3.58 42.35
N PHE A 44 1.43 -4.00 41.09
CA PHE A 44 2.63 -4.75 40.72
C PHE A 44 3.88 -3.85 40.52
N ARG A 45 3.69 -2.55 40.26
CA ARG A 45 4.77 -1.60 39.98
C ARG A 45 5.85 -1.48 41.04
N PRO A 46 5.49 -1.54 42.38
CA PRO A 46 6.52 -1.52 43.44
C PRO A 46 7.45 -2.74 43.42
N HIS A 47 7.09 -3.81 42.71
CA HIS A 47 7.82 -5.07 42.60
C HIS A 47 8.44 -5.29 41.21
N GLY A 48 8.70 -4.20 40.45
CA GLY A 48 9.22 -4.23 39.08
C GLY A 48 10.49 -5.06 38.90
N ASP A 49 11.31 -5.22 39.96
CA ASP A 49 12.54 -6.03 39.91
C ASP A 49 12.25 -7.56 39.99
N GLU A 50 11.13 -7.95 40.57
CA GLU A 50 10.78 -9.37 40.79
C GLU A 50 9.81 -9.90 39.72
N VAL A 51 8.92 -9.04 39.19
CA VAL A 51 7.86 -9.41 38.22
C VAL A 51 8.41 -10.04 36.95
N PRO A 52 9.49 -9.51 36.27
CA PRO A 52 10.01 -10.10 35.04
C PRO A 52 10.44 -11.57 35.20
N GLY A 53 10.99 -11.93 36.36
CA GLY A 53 11.39 -13.30 36.64
C GLY A 53 10.21 -14.27 36.77
N VAL A 54 9.05 -13.77 37.23
CA VAL A 54 7.79 -14.55 37.32
C VAL A 54 7.17 -14.69 35.93
N VAL A 55 7.12 -13.58 35.17
CA VAL A 55 6.60 -13.57 33.79
C VAL A 55 7.41 -14.52 32.89
N GLY A 56 8.74 -14.53 32.98
CA GLY A 56 9.58 -15.45 32.20
C GLY A 56 9.31 -16.93 32.48
N GLN A 57 8.96 -17.29 33.74
CA GLN A 57 8.57 -18.67 34.06
C GLN A 57 7.20 -19.05 33.48
N VAL A 58 6.28 -18.08 33.41
CA VAL A 58 4.93 -18.28 32.83
C VAL A 58 5.04 -18.40 31.31
N VAL A 59 5.78 -17.52 30.67
CA VAL A 59 6.05 -17.57 29.22
C VAL A 59 6.61 -18.92 28.79
N GLY A 60 7.62 -19.43 29.52
CA GLY A 60 8.18 -20.76 29.25
C GLY A 60 7.20 -21.92 29.40
N LYS A 61 6.17 -21.80 30.25
CA LYS A 61 5.11 -22.81 30.38
C LYS A 61 4.10 -22.73 29.25
N VAL A 62 3.67 -21.51 28.91
CA VAL A 62 2.70 -21.28 27.85
C VAL A 62 3.28 -21.64 26.48
N GLY A 63 4.57 -21.35 26.23
CA GLY A 63 5.28 -21.76 25.02
C GLY A 63 5.33 -23.28 24.80
N GLY A 64 5.23 -24.08 25.88
CA GLY A 64 5.15 -25.55 25.79
C GLY A 64 3.76 -26.12 25.53
N LEU A 65 2.71 -25.31 25.45
CA LEU A 65 1.34 -25.72 25.15
C LEU A 65 1.04 -25.61 23.65
N ASP A 66 0.27 -26.54 23.12
CA ASP A 66 -0.31 -26.39 21.77
C ASP A 66 -1.48 -25.38 21.76
N THR A 67 -1.92 -25.00 20.58
CA THR A 67 -2.95 -23.95 20.38
C THR A 67 -4.27 -24.32 21.07
N GLU A 68 -4.69 -25.59 21.02
CA GLU A 68 -5.94 -26.07 21.65
C GLU A 68 -5.86 -25.95 23.18
N ALA A 69 -4.75 -26.41 23.78
CA ALA A 69 -4.51 -26.31 25.22
C ALA A 69 -4.35 -24.84 25.69
N ARG A 70 -3.76 -23.97 24.88
CA ARG A 70 -3.68 -22.52 25.16
C ARG A 70 -5.09 -21.90 25.20
N ARG A 71 -5.96 -22.25 24.24
CA ARG A 71 -7.33 -21.75 24.15
C ARG A 71 -8.22 -22.24 25.29
N GLU A 72 -8.18 -23.55 25.63
CA GLU A 72 -8.88 -24.11 26.78
C GLU A 72 -8.43 -23.43 28.07
N ARG A 73 -7.14 -23.22 28.23
CA ARG A 73 -6.58 -22.62 29.45
C ARG A 73 -6.94 -21.13 29.58
N LEU A 74 -6.99 -20.38 28.46
CA LEU A 74 -7.45 -18.99 28.48
C LEU A 74 -8.93 -18.90 28.85
N ALA A 75 -9.77 -19.80 28.32
CA ALA A 75 -11.20 -19.85 28.62
C ALA A 75 -11.46 -20.13 30.13
N GLU A 76 -10.64 -20.97 30.76
CA GLU A 76 -10.72 -21.20 32.22
C GLU A 76 -10.37 -19.96 33.06
N LEU A 77 -9.45 -19.12 32.58
CA LEU A 77 -8.98 -17.92 33.28
C LEU A 77 -9.86 -16.69 32.98
N ASP A 78 -10.25 -16.52 31.75
CA ASP A 78 -11.03 -15.36 31.27
C ASP A 78 -11.73 -15.67 29.93
N GLN A 79 -12.99 -16.09 30.00
CA GLN A 79 -13.77 -16.39 28.78
C GLN A 79 -13.96 -15.14 27.87
N ALA A 80 -14.01 -13.94 28.45
CA ALA A 80 -14.21 -12.71 27.67
C ALA A 80 -13.04 -12.44 26.72
N LEU A 81 -11.81 -12.85 27.09
CA LEU A 81 -10.66 -12.73 26.17
C LEU A 81 -10.70 -13.76 25.04
N VAL A 82 -11.30 -14.94 25.26
CA VAL A 82 -11.55 -15.90 24.17
C VAL A 82 -12.62 -15.37 23.23
N ASP A 83 -13.69 -14.80 23.79
CA ASP A 83 -14.75 -14.16 22.99
C ASP A 83 -14.21 -12.95 22.20
N GLU A 84 -13.21 -12.23 22.73
CA GLU A 84 -12.49 -11.16 22.01
C GLU A 84 -11.65 -11.72 20.86
N LEU A 85 -10.91 -12.83 21.07
CA LEU A 85 -10.18 -13.50 19.99
C LEU A 85 -11.12 -14.03 18.91
N ASP A 86 -12.25 -14.63 19.30
CA ASP A 86 -13.26 -15.13 18.37
C ASP A 86 -13.93 -13.98 17.58
N ALA A 87 -14.15 -12.84 18.22
CA ALA A 87 -14.65 -11.63 17.55
C ALA A 87 -13.60 -11.00 16.63
N ASP A 88 -12.32 -11.03 17.00
CA ASP A 88 -11.22 -10.63 16.13
C ASP A 88 -11.10 -11.60 14.93
N ASP A 89 -11.22 -12.92 15.14
CA ASP A 89 -11.22 -13.95 14.09
C ASP A 89 -12.47 -13.86 13.18
N GLU A 90 -13.66 -13.53 13.72
CA GLU A 90 -14.87 -13.26 12.91
C GLU A 90 -14.80 -11.91 12.19
N ALA A 91 -14.07 -10.92 12.74
CA ALA A 91 -13.80 -9.64 12.07
C ALA A 91 -12.77 -9.78 10.95
N ASP A 92 -11.90 -10.78 10.99
CA ASP A 92 -10.91 -11.06 9.94
C ASP A 92 -11.56 -11.59 8.63
N ASP A 93 -12.78 -12.12 8.70
CA ASP A 93 -13.53 -12.55 7.49
C ASP A 93 -14.26 -11.36 6.80
N HIS A 94 -14.35 -10.18 7.43
CA HIS A 94 -14.90 -8.94 6.86
C HIS A 94 -14.21 -7.68 7.39
N THR A 95 -13.00 -7.42 6.94
CA THR A 95 -12.19 -6.25 7.33
C THR A 95 -12.82 -4.90 6.99
N LEU A 96 -13.73 -4.84 6.02
CA LEU A 96 -14.54 -3.66 5.70
C LEU A 96 -15.94 -3.78 6.31
N PRO A 97 -16.39 -2.78 7.13
CA PRO A 97 -17.75 -2.74 7.66
C PRO A 97 -18.78 -2.65 6.53
N ASP A 98 -20.02 -3.05 6.82
CA ASP A 98 -21.11 -2.85 5.86
C ASP A 98 -21.35 -1.34 5.59
N LEU A 99 -21.73 -1.02 4.36
CA LEU A 99 -22.15 0.34 4.04
C LEU A 99 -23.48 0.66 4.71
N PRO A 100 -23.66 1.89 5.27
CA PRO A 100 -24.92 2.27 5.89
C PRO A 100 -26.03 2.45 4.86
N ASN A 101 -27.27 2.14 5.24
CA ASN A 101 -28.49 2.48 4.49
C ASN A 101 -28.53 2.01 3.02
N VAL A 102 -27.83 0.93 2.69
CA VAL A 102 -27.78 0.40 1.30
C VAL A 102 -29.17 0.03 0.76
N GLU A 103 -30.10 -0.33 1.67
CA GLU A 103 -31.50 -0.67 1.34
C GLU A 103 -32.33 0.52 0.85
N ASP A 104 -31.88 1.74 1.05
CA ASP A 104 -32.55 2.96 0.61
C ASP A 104 -32.24 3.30 -0.85
N TYR A 105 -31.31 2.60 -1.48
CA TYR A 105 -30.84 2.84 -2.85
C TYR A 105 -31.17 1.65 -3.76
N GLU A 106 -31.57 1.92 -4.99
CA GLU A 106 -31.78 0.88 -6.02
C GLU A 106 -30.44 0.25 -6.45
N THR A 107 -29.40 1.06 -6.54
CA THR A 107 -28.03 0.66 -6.87
C THR A 107 -27.06 1.43 -6.00
N VAL A 108 -26.11 0.75 -5.36
CA VAL A 108 -25.01 1.39 -4.66
C VAL A 108 -24.04 1.95 -5.70
N ARG A 109 -23.78 3.27 -5.64
CA ARG A 109 -22.91 3.95 -6.59
C ARG A 109 -21.82 4.70 -5.84
N LEU A 110 -20.57 4.28 -6.04
CA LEU A 110 -19.41 4.86 -5.41
C LEU A 110 -18.48 5.48 -6.45
N ARG A 111 -17.67 6.45 -6.02
CA ARG A 111 -16.69 7.07 -6.90
C ARG A 111 -15.31 7.17 -6.28
N ALA A 112 -14.27 6.93 -7.08
CA ALA A 112 -12.94 7.44 -6.84
C ALA A 112 -12.73 8.75 -7.60
N ALA A 113 -12.12 9.74 -6.96
CA ALA A 113 -11.96 11.08 -7.53
C ALA A 113 -10.49 11.54 -7.48
N PRO A 114 -9.60 10.91 -8.29
CA PRO A 114 -8.19 11.26 -8.32
C PRO A 114 -7.95 12.60 -9.01
N ASN A 115 -6.94 13.33 -8.52
CA ASN A 115 -6.34 14.39 -9.30
C ASN A 115 -5.25 13.79 -10.22
N PRO A 116 -5.31 13.99 -11.55
CA PRO A 116 -4.40 13.36 -12.50
C PRO A 116 -3.08 14.14 -12.65
N ASN A 117 -2.35 14.39 -11.57
CA ASN A 117 -1.08 15.12 -11.59
C ASN A 117 0.17 14.22 -11.72
N GLY A 118 -0.02 12.93 -11.91
CA GLY A 118 0.98 11.89 -12.14
C GLY A 118 0.43 10.50 -11.85
N PRO A 119 1.16 9.44 -12.24
CA PRO A 119 0.84 8.05 -11.87
C PRO A 119 0.72 7.87 -10.36
N TRP A 120 0.02 6.82 -9.94
CA TRP A 120 -0.25 6.58 -8.54
C TRP A 120 0.96 6.01 -7.79
N HIS A 121 1.19 6.51 -6.59
CA HIS A 121 2.02 5.84 -5.61
C HIS A 121 1.19 4.81 -4.80
N LEU A 122 1.86 3.91 -4.10
CA LEU A 122 1.23 2.82 -3.32
C LEU A 122 0.11 3.29 -2.39
N GLY A 123 0.25 4.45 -1.76
CA GLY A 123 -0.80 4.98 -0.86
C GLY A 123 -2.13 5.29 -1.56
N HIS A 124 -2.12 5.55 -2.88
CA HIS A 124 -3.34 5.76 -3.65
C HIS A 124 -4.14 4.46 -3.87
N ALA A 125 -3.49 3.30 -3.83
CA ALA A 125 -4.15 2.01 -4.03
C ALA A 125 -5.31 1.78 -3.05
N ARG A 126 -5.27 2.38 -1.85
CA ARG A 126 -6.35 2.25 -0.86
C ARG A 126 -7.71 2.68 -1.41
N MET A 127 -7.74 3.76 -2.18
CA MET A 127 -9.00 4.31 -2.69
C MET A 127 -9.71 3.34 -3.64
N PRO A 128 -9.10 2.87 -4.76
CA PRO A 128 -9.77 1.90 -5.64
C PRO A 128 -9.97 0.54 -4.96
N SER A 129 -9.05 0.08 -4.09
CA SER A 129 -9.22 -1.18 -3.38
C SER A 129 -10.49 -1.19 -2.53
N VAL A 130 -10.69 -0.17 -1.70
CA VAL A 130 -11.88 -0.10 -0.83
C VAL A 130 -13.16 0.14 -1.64
N ILE A 131 -13.13 1.06 -2.60
CA ILE A 131 -14.32 1.40 -3.42
C ILE A 131 -14.69 0.23 -4.31
N GLY A 132 -13.75 -0.37 -5.03
CA GLY A 132 -13.98 -1.54 -5.89
C GLY A 132 -14.51 -2.74 -5.09
N THR A 133 -13.91 -3.05 -3.95
CA THR A 133 -14.41 -4.14 -3.09
C THR A 133 -15.85 -3.90 -2.62
N TYR A 134 -16.22 -2.65 -2.29
CA TYR A 134 -17.61 -2.36 -1.95
C TYR A 134 -18.55 -2.47 -3.15
N THR A 135 -18.16 -1.99 -4.34
CA THR A 135 -18.97 -2.12 -5.54
C THR A 135 -19.19 -3.59 -5.90
N ASP A 136 -18.17 -4.43 -5.81
CA ASP A 136 -18.30 -5.88 -6.01
C ASP A 136 -19.21 -6.54 -4.96
N ARG A 137 -19.06 -6.16 -3.67
CA ARG A 137 -19.88 -6.71 -2.57
C ARG A 137 -21.37 -6.43 -2.74
N TYR A 138 -21.72 -5.26 -3.26
CA TYR A 138 -23.12 -4.82 -3.37
C TYR A 138 -23.68 -4.86 -4.80
N ASP A 139 -22.98 -5.47 -5.76
CA ASP A 139 -23.34 -5.46 -7.19
C ASP A 139 -23.65 -4.01 -7.66
N GLY A 140 -22.77 -3.09 -7.24
CA GLY A 140 -22.91 -1.66 -7.42
C GLY A 140 -22.13 -1.14 -8.63
N GLU A 141 -22.05 0.20 -8.76
CA GLU A 141 -21.35 0.87 -9.86
C GLU A 141 -20.12 1.63 -9.36
N PHE A 142 -18.98 1.42 -10.02
CA PHE A 142 -17.71 2.09 -9.76
C PHE A 142 -17.47 3.22 -10.75
N VAL A 143 -17.44 4.45 -10.26
CA VAL A 143 -17.25 5.66 -11.07
C VAL A 143 -15.86 6.25 -10.84
N ILE A 144 -15.17 6.63 -11.90
CA ILE A 144 -13.96 7.44 -11.84
C ILE A 144 -14.28 8.86 -12.30
N ARG A 145 -14.04 9.83 -11.40
CA ARG A 145 -14.06 11.25 -11.73
C ARG A 145 -12.65 11.82 -11.59
N PHE A 146 -12.07 12.27 -12.69
CA PHE A 146 -10.82 13.02 -12.59
C PHE A 146 -11.09 14.44 -12.10
N ASP A 147 -10.64 14.76 -10.87
CA ASP A 147 -10.74 16.09 -10.28
C ASP A 147 -9.61 16.98 -10.81
N ASP A 148 -9.76 17.45 -12.03
CA ASP A 148 -8.74 18.15 -12.84
C ASP A 148 -9.03 19.65 -13.04
N THR A 149 -9.76 20.28 -12.11
CA THR A 149 -10.16 21.70 -12.18
C THR A 149 -9.15 22.68 -11.57
N ASP A 150 -7.93 22.25 -11.27
CA ASP A 150 -6.84 23.12 -10.76
C ASP A 150 -5.62 23.08 -11.69
N PRO A 151 -5.59 23.89 -12.75
CA PRO A 151 -4.48 23.90 -13.72
C PRO A 151 -3.21 24.58 -13.18
N GLU A 152 -3.21 25.13 -11.97
CA GLU A 152 -2.08 25.87 -11.39
C GLU A 152 -1.35 25.06 -10.32
N THR A 153 -2.04 24.74 -9.21
CA THR A 153 -1.40 24.13 -8.02
C THR A 153 -1.30 22.61 -8.14
N LYS A 154 -2.35 21.99 -8.67
CA LYS A 154 -2.41 20.55 -8.93
C LYS A 154 -2.58 20.30 -10.44
N ARG A 155 -1.66 20.90 -11.21
CA ARG A 155 -1.72 20.86 -12.66
C ARG A 155 -1.82 19.43 -13.17
N PRO A 156 -2.87 19.10 -13.93
CA PRO A 156 -2.99 17.79 -14.56
C PRO A 156 -1.82 17.48 -15.49
N ASP A 157 -1.42 16.21 -15.53
CA ASP A 157 -0.50 15.65 -16.51
C ASP A 157 -1.31 14.78 -17.47
N ILE A 158 -1.20 15.05 -18.78
CA ILE A 158 -2.00 14.36 -19.79
C ILE A 158 -1.78 12.84 -19.77
N SER A 159 -0.56 12.41 -19.47
CA SER A 159 -0.23 10.99 -19.39
C SER A 159 -0.80 10.30 -18.13
N ALA A 160 -1.13 11.07 -17.10
CA ALA A 160 -1.60 10.51 -15.85
C ALA A 160 -3.04 9.95 -15.91
N TYR A 161 -3.88 10.45 -16.85
CA TYR A 161 -5.24 9.92 -16.98
C TYR A 161 -5.24 8.43 -17.36
N ASP A 162 -4.49 8.08 -18.41
CA ASP A 162 -4.38 6.69 -18.85
C ASP A 162 -3.61 5.84 -17.83
N ALA A 163 -2.52 6.36 -17.25
CA ALA A 163 -1.74 5.67 -16.26
C ALA A 163 -2.56 5.31 -14.99
N ILE A 164 -3.44 6.19 -14.55
CA ILE A 164 -4.34 5.93 -13.41
C ILE A 164 -5.34 4.82 -13.75
N LEU A 165 -5.89 4.80 -14.96
CA LEU A 165 -6.80 3.73 -15.40
C LEU A 165 -6.07 2.38 -15.50
N GLU A 166 -4.85 2.37 -16.02
CA GLU A 166 -3.98 1.18 -16.02
C GLU A 166 -3.65 0.69 -14.61
N ASP A 167 -3.46 1.61 -13.65
CA ASP A 167 -3.22 1.27 -12.26
C ASP A 167 -4.47 0.65 -11.59
N ILE A 168 -5.68 1.12 -11.95
CA ILE A 168 -6.96 0.56 -11.49
C ILE A 168 -7.16 -0.86 -12.06
N GLU A 169 -6.92 -1.04 -13.35
CA GLU A 169 -6.97 -2.35 -14.02
C GLU A 169 -5.96 -3.33 -13.40
N TYR A 170 -4.74 -2.87 -13.14
CA TYR A 170 -3.73 -3.68 -12.45
C TYR A 170 -4.17 -4.14 -11.06
N LEU A 171 -4.92 -3.32 -10.32
CA LEU A 171 -5.51 -3.69 -9.04
C LEU A 171 -6.73 -4.63 -9.17
N GLY A 172 -7.16 -4.95 -10.40
CA GLY A 172 -8.24 -5.91 -10.69
C GLY A 172 -9.63 -5.28 -10.78
N PHE A 173 -9.75 -3.95 -10.90
CA PHE A 173 -11.02 -3.26 -11.00
C PHE A 173 -11.25 -2.66 -12.38
N GLU A 174 -12.51 -2.64 -12.82
CA GLU A 174 -12.94 -1.98 -14.07
C GLU A 174 -14.03 -0.95 -13.72
N PRO A 175 -13.80 0.35 -13.98
CA PRO A 175 -14.81 1.37 -13.73
C PRO A 175 -15.97 1.27 -14.72
N ASP A 176 -17.23 1.39 -14.23
CA ASP A 176 -18.44 1.45 -15.07
C ASP A 176 -18.54 2.79 -15.83
N GLU A 177 -18.06 3.87 -15.23
CA GLU A 177 -18.09 5.21 -15.81
C GLU A 177 -16.80 5.98 -15.50
N VAL A 178 -16.27 6.68 -16.51
CA VAL A 178 -15.09 7.54 -16.38
C VAL A 178 -15.40 8.90 -16.98
N TYR A 179 -15.20 9.98 -16.21
CA TYR A 179 -15.34 11.34 -16.72
C TYR A 179 -14.33 12.31 -16.08
N ARG A 180 -14.26 13.50 -16.64
CA ARG A 180 -13.37 14.57 -16.19
C ARG A 180 -14.18 15.75 -15.73
N ALA A 181 -13.84 16.32 -14.58
CA ALA A 181 -14.51 17.51 -14.07
C ALA A 181 -14.33 18.72 -15.00
N SER A 182 -13.18 18.83 -15.68
CA SER A 182 -12.90 19.90 -16.66
C SER A 182 -13.80 19.87 -17.90
N ASP A 183 -14.46 18.75 -18.21
CA ASP A 183 -15.45 18.65 -19.31
C ASP A 183 -16.84 19.18 -18.90
N ARG A 184 -17.03 19.52 -17.61
CA ARG A 184 -18.33 19.86 -17.02
C ARG A 184 -18.42 21.29 -16.51
N ILE A 185 -17.47 22.15 -16.88
CA ILE A 185 -17.34 23.53 -16.38
C ILE A 185 -18.65 24.32 -16.55
N GLU A 186 -19.30 24.20 -17.71
CA GLU A 186 -20.58 24.88 -17.97
C GLU A 186 -21.70 24.43 -17.01
N THR A 187 -21.71 23.15 -16.65
CA THR A 187 -22.65 22.61 -15.65
C THR A 187 -22.44 23.27 -14.28
N TYR A 188 -21.20 23.49 -13.90
CA TYR A 188 -20.90 24.16 -12.63
C TYR A 188 -21.26 25.63 -12.67
N TYR A 189 -21.08 26.31 -13.82
CA TYR A 189 -21.54 27.70 -13.99
C TYR A 189 -23.06 27.82 -13.86
N ASP A 190 -23.82 26.88 -14.44
CA ASP A 190 -25.28 26.88 -14.35
C ASP A 190 -25.75 26.75 -12.90
N HIS A 191 -25.16 25.85 -12.11
CA HIS A 191 -25.49 25.72 -10.68
C HIS A 191 -25.01 26.93 -9.85
N ALA A 192 -23.89 27.57 -10.25
CA ALA A 192 -23.46 28.80 -9.60
C ALA A 192 -24.46 29.96 -9.85
N ARG A 193 -24.98 30.08 -11.09
CA ARG A 193 -26.04 31.07 -11.43
C ARG A 193 -27.29 30.85 -10.59
N GLU A 194 -27.75 29.58 -10.49
CA GLU A 194 -28.91 29.23 -9.67
C GLU A 194 -28.69 29.58 -8.19
N LEU A 195 -27.50 29.28 -7.63
CA LEU A 195 -27.17 29.60 -6.25
C LEU A 195 -27.10 31.14 -6.01
N ILE A 196 -26.64 31.91 -7.02
CA ILE A 196 -26.65 33.38 -6.98
C ILE A 196 -28.09 33.91 -7.01
N GLU A 197 -28.95 33.39 -7.88
CA GLU A 197 -30.35 33.79 -7.97
C GLU A 197 -31.13 33.52 -6.68
N MET A 198 -30.79 32.44 -5.96
CA MET A 198 -31.32 32.14 -4.63
C MET A 198 -30.83 33.13 -3.57
N GLY A 199 -29.78 33.91 -3.86
CA GLY A 199 -29.17 34.84 -2.92
C GLY A 199 -28.18 34.17 -1.94
N GLU A 200 -27.78 32.92 -2.21
CA GLU A 200 -26.91 32.12 -1.34
C GLU A 200 -25.42 32.13 -1.75
N ALA A 201 -25.07 32.94 -2.76
CA ALA A 201 -23.69 33.20 -3.14
C ALA A 201 -23.44 34.71 -3.33
N TYR A 202 -22.17 35.11 -3.29
CA TYR A 202 -21.77 36.50 -3.56
C TYR A 202 -20.34 36.56 -4.11
N THR A 203 -20.09 37.55 -4.95
CA THR A 203 -18.76 37.88 -5.48
C THR A 203 -17.97 38.72 -4.48
N CYS A 204 -16.68 38.45 -4.34
CA CYS A 204 -15.83 39.10 -3.36
C CYS A 204 -14.48 39.50 -3.98
N ASP A 205 -14.17 40.79 -3.95
CA ASP A 205 -12.95 41.43 -4.44
C ASP A 205 -11.91 41.70 -3.34
N LEU A 206 -12.20 41.30 -2.09
CA LEU A 206 -11.28 41.49 -0.98
C LEU A 206 -10.02 40.64 -1.13
N PRO A 207 -8.83 41.21 -0.84
CA PRO A 207 -7.62 40.42 -0.73
C PRO A 207 -7.78 39.25 0.25
N ALA A 208 -7.14 38.14 -0.05
CA ALA A 208 -7.27 36.88 0.73
C ALA A 208 -6.93 37.07 2.22
N GLU A 209 -5.92 37.90 2.54
CA GLU A 209 -5.54 38.21 3.93
C GLU A 209 -6.64 38.97 4.68
N GLU A 210 -7.20 39.99 4.05
CA GLU A 210 -8.27 40.81 4.65
C GLU A 210 -9.53 39.98 4.89
N PHE A 211 -9.92 39.14 3.89
CA PHE A 211 -11.05 38.23 4.08
C PHE A 211 -10.77 37.20 5.18
N SER A 212 -9.54 36.67 5.27
CA SER A 212 -9.15 35.73 6.31
C SER A 212 -9.28 36.30 7.73
N GLU A 213 -9.01 37.59 7.90
CA GLU A 213 -9.21 38.29 9.18
C GLU A 213 -10.70 38.39 9.55
N LEU A 214 -11.53 38.86 8.61
CA LEU A 214 -12.99 38.92 8.79
C LEU A 214 -13.57 37.54 9.12
N LYS A 215 -13.19 36.54 8.34
CA LYS A 215 -13.58 35.14 8.52
C LYS A 215 -13.22 34.63 9.93
N ARG A 216 -12.00 34.91 10.41
CA ARG A 216 -11.54 34.51 11.74
C ARG A 216 -12.35 35.17 12.85
N GLU A 217 -12.69 36.44 12.68
CA GLU A 217 -13.48 37.21 13.63
C GLU A 217 -14.98 36.91 13.59
N GLY A 218 -15.46 36.16 12.57
CA GLY A 218 -16.89 35.96 12.36
C GLY A 218 -17.62 37.23 11.89
N THR A 219 -16.88 38.12 11.21
CA THR A 219 -17.41 39.37 10.68
C THR A 219 -17.77 39.21 9.21
N PRO A 220 -19.00 39.57 8.80
CA PRO A 220 -19.39 39.48 7.38
C PRO A 220 -18.53 40.36 6.48
N SER A 221 -18.21 39.88 5.29
CA SER A 221 -17.60 40.70 4.24
C SER A 221 -18.56 41.85 3.84
N PRO A 222 -18.07 43.05 3.53
CA PRO A 222 -18.90 44.13 2.99
C PRO A 222 -19.57 43.77 1.66
N ASN A 223 -19.04 42.77 0.94
CA ASN A 223 -19.58 42.26 -0.33
C ASN A 223 -20.74 41.27 -0.15
N ARG A 224 -20.95 40.79 1.09
CA ARG A 224 -21.89 39.67 1.35
C ARG A 224 -23.36 40.05 1.08
N ASP A 225 -23.70 41.32 1.21
CA ASP A 225 -25.08 41.80 1.05
C ASP A 225 -25.33 42.43 -0.34
N LYS A 226 -24.45 42.18 -1.35
CA LYS A 226 -24.72 42.54 -2.75
C LYS A 226 -26.04 41.90 -3.20
N ASP A 227 -26.79 42.62 -4.03
CA ASP A 227 -28.01 42.07 -4.60
C ASP A 227 -27.67 40.98 -5.68
N PRO A 228 -28.52 39.97 -5.86
CA PRO A 228 -28.25 38.89 -6.79
C PRO A 228 -28.01 39.32 -8.25
N GLU A 229 -28.63 40.41 -8.72
CA GLU A 229 -28.45 40.89 -10.08
C GLU A 229 -27.02 41.44 -10.28
N THR A 230 -26.49 42.20 -9.32
CA THR A 230 -25.09 42.66 -9.30
C THR A 230 -24.11 41.47 -9.22
N VAL A 231 -24.39 40.50 -8.35
CA VAL A 231 -23.52 39.29 -8.21
C VAL A 231 -23.51 38.49 -9.50
N LEU A 232 -24.63 38.37 -10.18
CA LEU A 232 -24.72 37.64 -11.47
C LEU A 232 -23.92 38.38 -12.56
N GLU A 233 -24.05 39.73 -12.67
CA GLU A 233 -23.25 40.52 -13.62
C GLU A 233 -21.74 40.36 -13.38
N GLU A 234 -21.30 40.41 -12.11
CA GLU A 234 -19.90 40.23 -11.74
C GLU A 234 -19.43 38.79 -11.99
N PHE A 235 -20.28 37.77 -11.76
CA PHE A 235 -19.96 36.38 -12.05
C PHE A 235 -19.84 36.10 -13.56
N GLU A 236 -20.74 36.67 -14.39
CA GLU A 236 -20.60 36.56 -15.83
C GLU A 236 -19.29 37.22 -16.33
N ALA A 237 -18.88 38.34 -15.75
CA ALA A 237 -17.57 38.92 -16.05
C ALA A 237 -16.39 38.05 -15.61
N MET A 238 -16.54 37.25 -14.51
CA MET A 238 -15.55 36.20 -14.17
C MET A 238 -15.52 35.11 -15.24
N VAL A 239 -16.68 34.64 -15.71
CA VAL A 239 -16.80 33.60 -16.76
C VAL A 239 -16.20 34.10 -18.07
N ASP A 240 -16.46 35.35 -18.45
CA ASP A 240 -15.90 35.98 -19.67
C ASP A 240 -14.39 36.26 -19.54
N GLY A 241 -13.80 36.09 -18.35
CA GLY A 241 -12.37 36.28 -18.12
C GLY A 241 -11.93 37.73 -17.96
N ASP A 242 -12.83 38.63 -17.57
CA ASP A 242 -12.56 40.06 -17.41
C ASP A 242 -11.74 40.41 -16.15
N TYR A 243 -11.57 39.43 -15.24
CA TYR A 243 -10.74 39.58 -14.04
C TYR A 243 -9.44 38.77 -14.14
N GLU A 244 -8.37 39.27 -13.51
CA GLU A 244 -7.11 38.55 -13.33
C GLU A 244 -7.17 37.64 -12.09
N SER A 245 -6.19 36.72 -11.99
CA SER A 245 -6.07 35.83 -10.82
C SER A 245 -5.94 36.64 -9.53
N GLY A 246 -6.81 36.33 -8.55
CA GLY A 246 -6.83 36.97 -7.23
C GLY A 246 -7.67 38.25 -7.15
N GLU A 247 -8.22 38.76 -8.26
CA GLU A 247 -9.05 39.98 -8.23
C GLU A 247 -10.49 39.73 -7.80
N MET A 248 -11.07 38.59 -8.16
CA MET A 248 -12.46 38.25 -7.84
C MET A 248 -12.59 36.74 -7.52
N VAL A 249 -13.48 36.44 -6.57
CA VAL A 249 -13.91 35.06 -6.27
C VAL A 249 -15.42 35.03 -6.03
N LEU A 250 -16.05 33.89 -6.33
CA LEU A 250 -17.41 33.61 -5.89
C LEU A 250 -17.36 32.83 -4.58
N ARG A 251 -18.17 33.25 -3.59
CA ARG A 251 -18.28 32.59 -2.27
C ARG A 251 -19.69 32.10 -2.03
N VAL A 252 -19.79 30.91 -1.42
CA VAL A 252 -21.06 30.41 -0.88
C VAL A 252 -21.31 31.09 0.46
N LYS A 253 -22.50 31.64 0.66
CA LYS A 253 -22.93 32.15 1.97
C LYS A 253 -23.17 30.99 2.90
N THR A 254 -22.65 31.07 4.11
CA THR A 254 -22.85 30.09 5.16
C THR A 254 -23.07 30.77 6.50
N ASP A 255 -23.04 30.07 7.61
CA ASP A 255 -23.03 30.67 8.93
C ASP A 255 -21.66 31.34 9.20
N ILE A 256 -21.60 32.67 9.07
CA ILE A 256 -20.34 33.41 9.28
C ILE A 256 -19.87 33.36 10.74
N GLU A 257 -20.74 33.07 11.69
CA GLU A 257 -20.42 32.88 13.10
C GLU A 257 -20.15 31.40 13.47
N HIS A 258 -20.16 30.49 12.48
CA HIS A 258 -19.92 29.06 12.71
C HIS A 258 -18.63 28.83 13.52
N LYS A 259 -18.66 27.91 14.50
CA LYS A 259 -17.51 27.63 15.40
C LYS A 259 -16.24 27.24 14.65
N ASN A 260 -16.39 26.47 13.56
CA ASN A 260 -15.27 26.13 12.68
C ASN A 260 -15.13 27.19 11.58
N PRO A 261 -14.07 28.03 11.59
CA PRO A 261 -13.86 29.05 10.56
C PRO A 261 -13.71 28.46 9.15
N ALA A 262 -13.30 27.22 8.99
CA ALA A 262 -13.16 26.58 7.68
C ALA A 262 -14.49 26.50 6.91
N LEU A 263 -15.62 26.49 7.61
CA LEU A 263 -16.95 26.40 7.03
C LEU A 263 -17.58 27.76 6.70
N ARG A 264 -16.97 28.88 7.12
CA ARG A 264 -17.53 30.22 6.94
C ARG A 264 -17.27 30.71 5.52
N ASP A 265 -18.29 31.11 4.80
CA ASP A 265 -18.27 31.76 3.47
C ASP A 265 -17.11 31.31 2.56
N TRP A 266 -17.08 30.02 2.25
CA TRP A 266 -15.99 29.39 1.50
C TRP A 266 -16.04 29.71 0.00
N VAL A 267 -14.88 29.63 -0.68
CA VAL A 267 -14.74 29.95 -2.11
C VAL A 267 -15.33 28.83 -2.96
N ALA A 268 -16.27 29.16 -3.85
CA ALA A 268 -16.84 28.27 -4.85
C ALA A 268 -16.08 28.34 -6.18
N PHE A 269 -15.72 29.56 -6.65
CA PHE A 269 -14.97 29.78 -7.89
C PHE A 269 -13.85 30.81 -7.68
N ARG A 270 -12.77 30.62 -8.43
CA ARG A 270 -11.64 31.55 -8.49
C ARG A 270 -11.13 31.73 -9.91
N MET A 271 -10.47 32.86 -10.15
CA MET A 271 -9.75 33.10 -11.40
C MET A 271 -8.38 32.44 -11.37
N ILE A 272 -8.01 31.75 -12.47
CA ILE A 272 -6.69 31.16 -12.69
C ILE A 272 -6.23 31.55 -14.09
N ASP A 273 -5.03 32.13 -14.20
CA ASP A 273 -4.48 32.59 -15.48
C ASP A 273 -3.71 31.48 -16.22
N THR A 274 -3.27 30.45 -15.50
CA THR A 274 -2.55 29.32 -16.10
C THR A 274 -3.50 28.47 -16.96
N PRO A 275 -3.24 28.29 -18.25
CA PRO A 275 -4.10 27.46 -19.12
C PRO A 275 -4.11 26.01 -18.68
N HIS A 276 -5.27 25.38 -18.77
CA HIS A 276 -5.39 23.94 -18.57
C HIS A 276 -4.58 23.17 -19.64
N PRO A 277 -3.92 22.04 -19.30
CA PRO A 277 -3.10 21.28 -20.26
C PRO A 277 -3.92 20.55 -21.33
N ARG A 278 -5.21 20.28 -21.08
CA ARG A 278 -6.16 19.77 -22.09
C ARG A 278 -6.66 20.93 -22.95
N GLU A 279 -6.63 20.74 -24.28
CA GLU A 279 -7.01 21.77 -25.26
C GLU A 279 -8.48 22.20 -25.08
N GLU A 280 -9.38 21.25 -24.76
CA GLU A 280 -10.81 21.47 -24.58
C GLU A 280 -11.15 22.38 -23.38
N ALA A 281 -10.26 22.45 -22.42
CA ALA A 281 -10.45 23.25 -21.20
C ALA A 281 -9.46 24.43 -21.10
N ALA A 282 -8.61 24.65 -22.11
CA ALA A 282 -7.50 25.61 -22.04
C ALA A 282 -7.97 27.08 -21.97
N ASP A 283 -9.16 27.38 -22.49
CA ASP A 283 -9.70 28.74 -22.57
C ASP A 283 -10.44 29.16 -21.28
N TYR A 284 -10.77 28.23 -20.38
CA TYR A 284 -11.43 28.56 -19.13
C TYR A 284 -10.45 29.26 -18.15
N ARG A 285 -10.93 30.32 -17.50
CA ARG A 285 -10.19 31.06 -16.48
C ARG A 285 -10.90 31.11 -15.13
N CYS A 286 -12.22 30.97 -15.12
CA CYS A 286 -13.04 30.90 -13.91
C CYS A 286 -13.24 29.44 -13.51
N TRP A 287 -12.53 28.99 -12.46
CA TRP A 287 -12.47 27.57 -12.09
C TRP A 287 -13.23 27.28 -10.81
N PRO A 288 -14.07 26.23 -10.78
CA PRO A 288 -14.71 25.78 -9.55
C PRO A 288 -13.69 25.19 -8.59
N MET A 289 -13.91 25.43 -7.31
CA MET A 289 -13.16 24.78 -6.25
C MET A 289 -13.74 23.38 -5.98
N LEU A 290 -12.89 22.49 -5.45
CA LEU A 290 -13.23 21.09 -5.17
C LEU A 290 -14.58 20.92 -4.47
N ASP A 291 -14.85 21.68 -3.41
CA ASP A 291 -16.05 21.52 -2.59
C ASP A 291 -17.34 21.83 -3.37
N PHE A 292 -17.29 22.78 -4.32
CA PHE A 292 -18.42 23.09 -5.19
C PHE A 292 -18.56 22.06 -6.31
N GLN A 293 -17.49 21.84 -7.08
CA GLN A 293 -17.47 20.95 -8.22
C GLN A 293 -17.89 19.52 -7.81
N SER A 294 -17.23 18.95 -6.77
CA SER A 294 -17.53 17.58 -6.37
C SER A 294 -18.91 17.44 -5.71
N GLY A 295 -19.40 18.50 -5.02
CA GLY A 295 -20.75 18.48 -4.46
C GLY A 295 -21.83 18.44 -5.53
N VAL A 296 -21.68 19.22 -6.60
CA VAL A 296 -22.60 19.22 -7.75
C VAL A 296 -22.54 17.90 -8.50
N ASP A 297 -21.34 17.40 -8.77
CA ASP A 297 -21.16 16.15 -9.51
C ASP A 297 -21.66 14.93 -8.74
N ASP A 298 -21.36 14.82 -7.45
CA ASP A 298 -21.82 13.69 -6.63
C ASP A 298 -23.35 13.57 -6.65
N HIS A 299 -24.07 14.71 -6.70
CA HIS A 299 -25.53 14.73 -6.89
C HIS A 299 -25.95 14.31 -8.31
N LEU A 300 -25.40 14.98 -9.33
CA LEU A 300 -25.84 14.78 -10.73
C LEU A 300 -25.52 13.40 -11.28
N VAL A 301 -24.43 12.79 -10.79
CA VAL A 301 -24.02 11.43 -11.19
C VAL A 301 -24.72 10.37 -10.32
N GLY A 302 -25.40 10.78 -9.26
CA GLY A 302 -26.17 9.89 -8.39
C GLY A 302 -25.30 9.05 -7.46
N ILE A 303 -24.19 9.62 -6.96
CA ILE A 303 -23.35 8.95 -5.97
C ILE A 303 -24.15 8.75 -4.68
N THR A 304 -24.20 7.50 -4.21
CA THR A 304 -24.92 7.12 -3.00
C THR A 304 -24.04 7.14 -1.76
N HIS A 305 -22.78 6.72 -1.92
CA HIS A 305 -21.82 6.64 -0.83
C HIS A 305 -20.50 7.30 -1.23
N ILE A 306 -19.99 8.16 -0.35
CA ILE A 306 -18.71 8.86 -0.50
C ILE A 306 -17.74 8.27 0.51
N ILE A 307 -16.64 7.70 0.04
CA ILE A 307 -15.56 7.22 0.90
C ILE A 307 -14.32 8.06 0.62
N ARG A 308 -13.75 8.71 1.65
CA ARG A 308 -12.62 9.65 1.49
C ARG A 308 -11.78 9.80 2.75
N GLY A 309 -10.60 10.38 2.61
CA GLY A 309 -9.70 10.69 3.73
C GLY A 309 -10.35 11.61 4.77
N ILE A 310 -9.97 11.44 6.02
CA ILE A 310 -10.46 12.24 7.16
C ILE A 310 -10.13 13.74 7.02
N ASP A 311 -9.07 14.08 6.29
CA ASP A 311 -8.67 15.45 5.95
C ASP A 311 -9.74 16.20 5.15
N LEU A 312 -10.62 15.48 4.42
CA LEU A 312 -11.75 16.03 3.68
C LEU A 312 -13.07 16.10 4.51
N GLN A 313 -12.99 15.95 5.84
CA GLN A 313 -14.19 16.02 6.69
C GLN A 313 -14.88 17.39 6.63
N ASP A 314 -14.10 18.48 6.52
CA ASP A 314 -14.69 19.83 6.38
C ASP A 314 -15.30 20.05 5.00
N SER A 315 -14.82 19.37 3.96
CA SER A 315 -15.44 19.38 2.62
C SER A 315 -16.86 18.80 2.66
N ALA A 316 -17.08 17.69 3.37
CA ALA A 316 -18.42 17.13 3.57
C ALA A 316 -19.39 18.16 4.18
N LYS A 317 -18.94 18.86 5.22
CA LYS A 317 -19.76 19.89 5.90
C LYS A 317 -20.03 21.12 5.03
N ARG A 318 -19.08 21.52 4.14
CA ARG A 318 -19.28 22.61 3.18
C ARG A 318 -20.29 22.21 2.11
N GLN A 319 -20.19 21.00 1.60
CA GLN A 319 -21.12 20.46 0.60
C GLN A 319 -22.54 20.34 1.15
N GLN A 320 -22.70 20.06 2.44
CA GLN A 320 -24.02 20.01 3.07
C GLN A 320 -24.78 21.35 2.89
N PHE A 321 -24.11 22.52 2.95
CA PHE A 321 -24.78 23.80 2.67
C PHE A 321 -25.31 23.87 1.24
N LEU A 322 -24.58 23.35 0.23
CA LEU A 322 -25.07 23.32 -1.15
C LEU A 322 -26.32 22.43 -1.26
N TYR A 323 -26.26 21.25 -0.67
CA TYR A 323 -27.37 20.31 -0.71
C TYR A 323 -28.61 20.86 0.00
N ASP A 324 -28.45 21.56 1.12
CA ASP A 324 -29.53 22.22 1.83
C ASP A 324 -30.16 23.35 0.97
N TYR A 325 -29.36 24.14 0.24
CA TYR A 325 -29.86 25.21 -0.64
C TYR A 325 -30.59 24.69 -1.84
N PHE A 326 -30.08 23.66 -2.51
CA PHE A 326 -30.69 23.03 -3.68
C PHE A 326 -31.84 22.06 -3.31
N GLY A 327 -31.99 21.70 -2.03
CA GLY A 327 -32.98 20.73 -1.57
C GLY A 327 -32.64 19.32 -1.99
N TRP A 328 -31.33 18.99 -2.11
CA TRP A 328 -30.84 17.65 -2.45
C TRP A 328 -30.65 16.80 -1.20
N GLU A 329 -30.70 15.47 -1.36
CA GLU A 329 -30.28 14.53 -0.32
C GLU A 329 -28.76 14.31 -0.41
N TYR A 330 -28.05 14.44 0.72
CA TYR A 330 -26.59 14.28 0.75
C TYR A 330 -26.25 12.79 0.84
N PRO A 331 -25.27 12.29 0.07
CA PRO A 331 -24.82 10.89 0.12
C PRO A 331 -24.33 10.48 1.51
N GLU A 332 -24.34 9.18 1.78
CA GLU A 332 -23.67 8.61 2.95
C GLU A 332 -22.16 8.86 2.88
N VAL A 333 -21.54 9.24 4.00
CA VAL A 333 -20.11 9.60 4.00
C VAL A 333 -19.34 8.80 5.04
N LEU A 334 -18.36 8.05 4.55
CA LEU A 334 -17.39 7.34 5.37
C LEU A 334 -16.00 7.97 5.23
N HIS A 335 -15.21 7.87 6.28
CA HIS A 335 -13.86 8.41 6.29
C HIS A 335 -12.85 7.35 6.72
N TRP A 336 -11.61 7.44 6.19
CA TRP A 336 -10.45 6.70 6.67
C TRP A 336 -9.29 7.62 7.02
N GLY A 337 -8.35 7.14 7.84
CA GLY A 337 -7.05 7.77 8.10
C GLY A 337 -6.09 7.59 6.92
N HIS A 338 -4.98 8.33 6.96
CA HIS A 338 -3.92 8.17 5.97
C HIS A 338 -3.20 6.83 6.13
N VAL A 339 -2.74 6.26 5.00
CA VAL A 339 -1.85 5.11 4.99
C VAL A 339 -0.41 5.60 4.87
N GLN A 340 0.43 5.20 5.83
CA GLN A 340 1.87 5.39 5.78
C GLN A 340 2.52 4.05 5.40
N ILE A 341 3.52 4.09 4.54
CA ILE A 341 4.25 2.90 4.07
C ILE A 341 5.73 3.14 4.36
N ASP A 342 6.33 2.29 5.18
CA ASP A 342 7.60 2.54 5.85
C ASP A 342 8.86 1.99 5.14
N ALA A 343 8.73 1.46 3.91
CA ALA A 343 9.80 0.68 3.26
C ALA A 343 10.63 1.44 2.22
N TYR A 344 10.40 2.74 2.06
CA TYR A 344 11.12 3.53 1.06
C TYR A 344 11.79 4.73 1.71
N ASP A 345 13.06 4.99 1.37
CA ASP A 345 13.79 6.19 1.80
C ASP A 345 13.24 7.48 1.17
N ILE A 346 12.34 7.34 0.19
CA ILE A 346 11.71 8.43 -0.55
C ILE A 346 10.34 8.73 0.07
N LYS A 347 10.08 10.03 0.35
CA LYS A 347 8.74 10.45 0.77
C LYS A 347 7.69 10.07 -0.29
N ILE A 348 6.65 9.35 0.13
CA ILE A 348 5.56 8.93 -0.73
C ILE A 348 4.69 10.15 -1.10
N SER A 349 4.98 10.73 -2.27
CA SER A 349 4.27 11.88 -2.82
C SER A 349 4.55 11.96 -4.32
N THR A 350 3.52 12.09 -5.13
CA THR A 350 3.64 12.22 -6.60
C THR A 350 4.58 13.35 -7.00
N SER A 351 4.52 14.52 -6.34
CA SER A 351 5.40 15.65 -6.64
C SER A 351 6.87 15.36 -6.33
N THR A 352 7.16 14.71 -5.20
CA THR A 352 8.54 14.34 -4.82
C THR A 352 9.12 13.33 -5.80
N ILE A 353 8.34 12.31 -6.19
CA ILE A 353 8.79 11.30 -7.17
C ILE A 353 9.08 11.98 -8.52
N LYS A 354 8.19 12.87 -8.98
CA LYS A 354 8.39 13.63 -10.22
C LYS A 354 9.66 14.48 -10.18
N GLU A 355 9.93 15.17 -9.08
CA GLU A 355 11.16 15.96 -8.90
C GLU A 355 12.41 15.07 -9.01
N LEU A 356 12.41 13.86 -8.45
CA LEU A 356 13.53 12.92 -8.53
C LEU A 356 13.73 12.37 -9.95
N ILE A 357 12.63 12.12 -10.69
CA ILE A 357 12.69 11.71 -12.09
C ILE A 357 13.25 12.87 -12.95
N ASP A 358 12.77 14.10 -12.76
CA ASP A 358 13.23 15.29 -13.48
C ASP A 358 14.70 15.61 -13.17
N ALA A 359 15.19 15.28 -11.98
CA ALA A 359 16.59 15.40 -11.57
C ALA A 359 17.48 14.26 -12.13
N GLY A 360 16.90 13.20 -12.67
CA GLY A 360 17.62 12.00 -13.15
C GLY A 360 18.14 11.11 -12.00
N GLU A 361 17.56 11.21 -10.81
CA GLU A 361 17.86 10.34 -9.67
C GLU A 361 17.05 9.02 -9.74
N LEU A 362 15.87 9.05 -10.35
CA LEU A 362 15.08 7.89 -10.73
C LEU A 362 14.97 7.80 -12.25
N ASP A 363 14.98 6.59 -12.80
CA ASP A 363 14.89 6.32 -14.24
C ASP A 363 13.48 6.57 -14.81
N GLY A 364 12.44 6.50 -13.96
CA GLY A 364 11.03 6.67 -14.31
C GLY A 364 10.09 6.32 -13.18
N TRP A 365 8.80 6.32 -13.47
CA TRP A 365 7.76 5.93 -12.51
C TRP A 365 7.80 4.44 -12.14
N ASP A 366 8.41 3.62 -12.97
CA ASP A 366 8.58 2.18 -12.84
C ASP A 366 9.96 1.78 -12.29
N ASP A 367 10.78 2.76 -11.87
CA ASP A 367 12.05 2.50 -11.17
C ASP A 367 11.80 1.71 -9.88
N PRO A 368 12.53 0.60 -9.61
CA PRO A 368 12.28 -0.24 -8.43
C PRO A 368 12.44 0.49 -7.10
N ARG A 369 13.14 1.64 -7.09
CA ARG A 369 13.32 2.51 -5.93
C ARG A 369 12.13 3.45 -5.69
N ALA A 370 11.24 3.59 -6.67
CA ALA A 370 10.07 4.46 -6.57
C ALA A 370 8.89 3.74 -5.88
N PRO A 371 8.21 4.38 -4.90
CA PRO A 371 7.05 3.79 -4.22
C PRO A 371 5.76 3.92 -5.04
N THR A 372 5.76 3.53 -6.30
CA THR A 372 4.65 3.65 -7.25
C THR A 372 4.02 2.30 -7.57
N LEU A 373 2.76 2.30 -8.04
CA LEU A 373 2.11 1.08 -8.53
C LEU A 373 2.82 0.53 -9.77
N GLN A 374 3.31 1.38 -10.66
CA GLN A 374 4.09 0.96 -11.82
C GLN A 374 5.37 0.23 -11.42
N SER A 375 6.09 0.73 -10.41
CA SER A 375 7.29 0.09 -9.88
C SER A 375 7.02 -1.29 -9.30
N VAL A 376 6.03 -1.43 -8.41
CA VAL A 376 5.74 -2.72 -7.78
C VAL A 376 5.18 -3.73 -8.80
N ARG A 377 4.40 -3.28 -9.79
CA ARG A 377 3.96 -4.11 -10.92
C ARG A 377 5.15 -4.64 -11.71
N ARG A 378 6.12 -3.76 -12.05
CA ARG A 378 7.34 -4.17 -12.76
C ARG A 378 8.18 -5.16 -11.99
N ARG A 379 8.16 -5.08 -10.66
CA ARG A 379 8.84 -6.03 -9.77
C ARG A 379 8.16 -7.40 -9.69
N GLY A 380 6.93 -7.55 -10.21
CA GLY A 380 6.19 -8.81 -10.17
C GLY A 380 5.34 -8.99 -8.91
N ILE A 381 4.94 -7.89 -8.28
CA ILE A 381 3.94 -7.92 -7.21
C ILE A 381 2.56 -7.86 -7.87
N HIS A 382 1.65 -8.73 -7.50
CA HIS A 382 0.29 -8.78 -8.03
C HIS A 382 -0.60 -7.71 -7.41
N GLY A 383 -1.53 -7.16 -8.21
CA GLY A 383 -2.50 -6.19 -7.75
C GLY A 383 -3.37 -6.72 -6.61
N GLU A 384 -3.77 -7.99 -6.67
CA GLU A 384 -4.52 -8.69 -5.63
C GLU A 384 -3.82 -8.64 -4.26
N ALA A 385 -2.50 -8.87 -4.20
CA ALA A 385 -1.72 -8.78 -2.97
C ALA A 385 -1.75 -7.38 -2.34
N ILE A 386 -1.82 -6.34 -3.17
CA ILE A 386 -1.93 -4.95 -2.72
C ILE A 386 -3.36 -4.69 -2.21
N VAL A 387 -4.37 -5.14 -2.94
CA VAL A 387 -5.79 -4.99 -2.57
C VAL A 387 -6.05 -5.65 -1.22
N ASP A 388 -5.65 -6.91 -1.02
CA ASP A 388 -5.82 -7.63 0.24
C ASP A 388 -5.15 -6.90 1.41
N SER A 389 -3.92 -6.41 1.18
CA SER A 389 -3.21 -5.63 2.19
C SER A 389 -3.93 -4.31 2.53
N MET A 390 -4.52 -3.62 1.54
CA MET A 390 -5.26 -2.38 1.75
C MET A 390 -6.60 -2.62 2.44
N ILE A 391 -7.29 -3.70 2.11
CA ILE A 391 -8.54 -4.11 2.75
C ILE A 391 -8.29 -4.53 4.20
N GLY A 392 -7.22 -5.28 4.46
CA GLY A 392 -6.80 -5.68 5.80
C GLY A 392 -6.55 -4.53 6.79
N LEU A 393 -6.36 -3.29 6.30
CA LEU A 393 -6.27 -2.09 7.15
C LEU A 393 -7.62 -1.63 7.73
N GLY A 394 -8.75 -2.16 7.25
CA GLY A 394 -10.10 -1.77 7.66
C GLY A 394 -10.41 -0.29 7.39
N MET A 395 -11.43 0.25 8.06
CA MET A 395 -11.95 1.63 7.90
C MET A 395 -11.66 2.54 9.11
N SER A 396 -10.47 2.38 9.74
CA SER A 396 -10.06 3.27 10.82
C SER A 396 -9.92 4.72 10.33
N THR A 397 -10.37 5.68 11.14
CA THR A 397 -10.18 7.12 10.90
C THR A 397 -8.84 7.65 11.41
N THR A 398 -8.07 6.83 12.14
CA THR A 398 -6.69 7.13 12.51
C THR A 398 -5.73 6.73 11.40
N ASP A 399 -4.57 7.40 11.35
CA ASP A 399 -3.51 7.00 10.42
C ASP A 399 -3.05 5.57 10.74
N VAL A 400 -2.79 4.79 9.70
CA VAL A 400 -2.37 3.38 9.77
C VAL A 400 -1.08 3.16 9.01
N ASP A 401 -0.22 2.33 9.55
CA ASP A 401 1.04 1.94 8.92
C ASP A 401 0.83 0.62 8.16
N LEU A 402 1.19 0.60 6.88
CA LEU A 402 1.23 -0.61 6.07
C LEU A 402 2.68 -1.03 5.88
N ALA A 403 3.05 -2.16 6.45
CA ALA A 403 4.37 -2.75 6.22
C ALA A 403 4.43 -3.42 4.85
N MET A 404 5.50 -3.17 4.07
CA MET A 404 5.72 -3.89 2.80
C MET A 404 5.79 -5.40 2.98
N SER A 405 6.18 -5.88 4.15
CA SER A 405 6.18 -7.32 4.48
C SER A 405 4.79 -7.95 4.37
N SER A 406 3.71 -7.22 4.64
CA SER A 406 2.33 -7.71 4.47
C SER A 406 2.00 -7.92 2.99
N ILE A 407 2.33 -6.93 2.14
CA ILE A 407 2.18 -7.07 0.67
C ILE A 407 3.03 -8.24 0.15
N TYR A 408 4.27 -8.40 0.67
CA TYR A 408 5.15 -9.49 0.26
C TYR A 408 4.63 -10.87 0.69
N ALA A 409 4.00 -10.98 1.87
CA ALA A 409 3.39 -12.22 2.32
C ALA A 409 2.21 -12.60 1.41
N ASN A 410 1.27 -11.68 1.19
CA ASN A 410 0.15 -11.90 0.28
C ASN A 410 0.62 -12.26 -1.15
N ASN A 411 1.64 -11.55 -1.67
CA ASN A 411 2.18 -11.86 -3.00
C ASN A 411 2.85 -13.23 -3.05
N ARG A 412 3.55 -13.64 -1.98
CA ARG A 412 4.14 -14.99 -1.89
C ARG A 412 3.08 -16.06 -1.99
N ASP A 413 1.95 -15.91 -1.29
CA ASP A 413 0.85 -16.88 -1.33
C ASP A 413 0.28 -17.05 -2.75
N ILE A 414 0.32 -15.99 -3.57
CA ILE A 414 -0.09 -16.02 -4.98
C ILE A 414 0.95 -16.72 -5.85
N VAL A 415 2.24 -16.38 -5.69
CA VAL A 415 3.28 -16.78 -6.69
C VAL A 415 4.05 -18.04 -6.32
N ASP A 416 4.07 -18.46 -5.04
CA ASP A 416 4.98 -19.53 -4.58
C ASP A 416 4.71 -20.87 -5.26
N ASP A 417 3.45 -21.23 -5.48
CA ASP A 417 3.05 -22.49 -6.08
C ASP A 417 3.37 -22.56 -7.60
N GLU A 418 3.39 -21.41 -8.28
CA GLU A 418 3.64 -21.36 -9.72
C GLU A 418 5.11 -21.11 -10.06
N ALA A 419 5.85 -20.40 -9.22
CA ALA A 419 7.21 -19.99 -9.52
C ALA A 419 8.21 -21.15 -9.53
N ASN A 420 8.88 -21.34 -10.65
CA ASN A 420 10.00 -22.28 -10.73
C ASN A 420 11.21 -21.76 -9.93
N ARG A 421 12.06 -22.67 -9.48
CA ARG A 421 13.24 -22.38 -8.64
C ARG A 421 14.50 -22.44 -9.49
N TYR A 422 15.39 -21.47 -9.29
CA TYR A 422 16.70 -21.41 -9.93
C TYR A 422 17.76 -21.01 -8.92
N PHE A 423 19.03 -21.21 -9.28
CA PHE A 423 20.16 -20.73 -8.48
C PHE A 423 20.77 -19.46 -9.11
N LEU A 424 21.06 -18.48 -8.27
CA LEU A 424 21.84 -17.28 -8.60
C LEU A 424 22.96 -17.14 -7.57
N VAL A 425 24.20 -17.07 -8.01
CA VAL A 425 25.38 -16.87 -7.16
C VAL A 425 25.86 -15.43 -7.31
N ARG A 426 25.86 -14.68 -6.21
CA ARG A 426 26.35 -13.31 -6.15
C ARG A 426 27.82 -13.29 -5.74
N ASP A 427 28.62 -12.42 -6.33
CA ASP A 427 30.06 -12.30 -6.05
C ASP A 427 30.79 -13.66 -6.04
N GLY A 428 30.39 -14.56 -6.93
CA GLY A 428 30.77 -15.96 -6.94
C GLY A 428 32.28 -16.19 -6.94
N GLN A 429 32.75 -17.04 -6.01
CA GLN A 429 34.10 -17.59 -5.99
C GLN A 429 34.13 -18.94 -6.68
N GLU A 430 35.06 -19.10 -7.64
CA GLU A 430 35.28 -20.35 -8.35
C GLU A 430 36.00 -21.35 -7.46
N ILE A 431 35.43 -22.52 -7.23
CA ILE A 431 36.00 -23.61 -6.43
C ILE A 431 36.10 -24.89 -7.30
N PRO A 432 37.30 -25.44 -7.53
CA PRO A 432 37.45 -26.71 -8.26
C PRO A 432 36.73 -27.86 -7.58
N VAL A 433 36.07 -28.71 -8.38
CA VAL A 433 35.44 -29.94 -7.89
C VAL A 433 36.23 -31.16 -8.35
N VAL A 434 36.76 -31.93 -7.39
CA VAL A 434 37.65 -33.06 -7.63
C VAL A 434 37.17 -34.34 -6.96
N GLY A 435 37.74 -35.48 -7.34
CA GLY A 435 37.46 -36.79 -6.75
C GLY A 435 36.90 -37.81 -7.76
N ASP A 436 37.18 -39.09 -7.51
CA ASP A 436 36.76 -40.20 -8.40
C ASP A 436 35.22 -40.43 -8.39
N ALA A 437 34.51 -39.91 -7.39
CA ALA A 437 33.05 -39.99 -7.22
C ALA A 437 32.32 -38.72 -7.67
N LYS A 438 32.96 -37.84 -8.40
CA LYS A 438 32.41 -36.59 -8.90
C LYS A 438 31.27 -36.89 -9.88
N PRO A 439 29.99 -36.46 -9.61
CA PRO A 439 28.91 -36.48 -10.60
C PRO A 439 29.20 -35.51 -11.76
N GLU A 440 28.69 -35.82 -12.96
CA GLU A 440 28.82 -34.95 -14.14
C GLU A 440 27.86 -33.76 -14.09
N ALA A 441 26.74 -33.85 -13.35
CA ALA A 441 25.77 -32.82 -13.17
C ALA A 441 25.04 -32.89 -11.82
N GLY A 442 24.47 -31.80 -11.39
CA GLY A 442 23.48 -31.75 -10.32
C GLY A 442 22.04 -31.74 -10.89
N HIS A 443 21.09 -32.29 -10.13
CA HIS A 443 19.68 -32.39 -10.54
C HIS A 443 18.75 -31.85 -9.45
N PRO A 444 18.75 -30.54 -9.17
CA PRO A 444 17.76 -29.95 -8.26
C PRO A 444 16.38 -29.88 -8.92
N PRO A 445 15.27 -30.09 -8.17
CA PRO A 445 13.93 -30.00 -8.74
C PRO A 445 13.61 -28.59 -9.21
N LEU A 446 12.79 -28.46 -10.29
CA LEU A 446 12.25 -27.18 -10.72
C LEU A 446 11.33 -26.56 -9.68
N HIS A 447 10.57 -27.39 -8.95
CA HIS A 447 9.74 -26.93 -7.85
C HIS A 447 9.70 -27.98 -6.72
N PRO A 448 9.87 -27.58 -5.44
CA PRO A 448 9.96 -28.53 -4.33
C PRO A 448 8.68 -29.34 -4.08
N ASN A 449 7.51 -28.79 -4.42
CA ASN A 449 6.20 -29.39 -4.18
C ASN A 449 5.56 -29.98 -5.44
N HIS A 450 6.18 -29.85 -6.63
CA HIS A 450 5.64 -30.27 -7.92
C HIS A 450 6.65 -31.20 -8.64
N GLU A 451 6.68 -32.49 -8.24
CA GLU A 451 7.56 -33.50 -8.86
C GLU A 451 7.30 -33.68 -10.37
N ASP A 452 6.08 -33.39 -10.83
CA ASP A 452 5.69 -33.49 -12.24
C ASP A 452 6.37 -32.44 -13.15
N ARG A 453 6.93 -31.36 -12.58
CA ARG A 453 7.73 -30.37 -13.32
C ARG A 453 9.13 -30.86 -13.64
N GLY A 454 9.60 -31.92 -12.97
CA GLY A 454 10.92 -32.52 -13.17
C GLY A 454 12.05 -31.75 -12.51
N ASP A 455 13.27 -32.12 -12.90
CA ASP A 455 14.52 -31.59 -12.35
C ASP A 455 15.26 -30.78 -13.42
N ARG A 456 16.07 -29.81 -12.98
CA ARG A 456 17.03 -29.07 -13.81
C ARG A 456 18.33 -29.87 -13.88
N GLU A 457 18.99 -29.84 -15.00
CA GLU A 457 20.36 -30.40 -15.14
C GLU A 457 21.37 -29.24 -15.11
N ILE A 458 22.21 -29.24 -14.07
CA ILE A 458 23.27 -28.25 -13.90
C ILE A 458 24.61 -28.97 -14.09
N PRO A 459 25.31 -28.77 -15.23
CA PRO A 459 26.56 -29.45 -15.53
C PRO A 459 27.69 -29.00 -14.60
N VAL A 460 28.62 -29.92 -14.29
CA VAL A 460 29.83 -29.61 -13.49
C VAL A 460 31.05 -30.16 -14.23
N ASP A 461 31.72 -29.30 -14.97
CA ASP A 461 32.97 -29.69 -15.67
C ASP A 461 34.15 -29.75 -14.68
N ASP A 462 34.78 -28.66 -14.34
CA ASP A 462 35.97 -28.65 -13.47
C ASP A 462 35.77 -27.89 -12.16
N ALA A 463 34.84 -26.92 -12.12
CA ALA A 463 34.63 -26.05 -10.96
C ALA A 463 33.17 -25.59 -10.85
N VAL A 464 32.82 -25.08 -9.68
CA VAL A 464 31.54 -24.43 -9.38
C VAL A 464 31.77 -23.04 -8.81
N LEU A 465 30.79 -22.16 -9.00
CA LEU A 465 30.71 -20.87 -8.32
C LEU A 465 29.87 -21.02 -7.05
N VAL A 466 30.35 -20.47 -5.96
CA VAL A 466 29.62 -20.37 -4.69
C VAL A 466 29.81 -18.98 -4.09
N GLU A 467 28.86 -18.52 -3.29
CA GLU A 467 29.03 -17.25 -2.57
C GLU A 467 30.16 -17.38 -1.54
N PRO A 468 31.01 -16.34 -1.36
CA PRO A 468 32.16 -16.42 -0.44
C PRO A 468 31.79 -16.82 0.99
N ASP A 469 30.62 -16.35 1.46
CA ASP A 469 30.12 -16.62 2.82
C ASP A 469 29.63 -18.08 2.99
N ASP A 470 29.41 -18.81 1.91
CA ASP A 470 29.00 -20.21 1.91
C ASP A 470 30.18 -21.19 1.89
N ILE A 471 31.42 -20.70 1.74
CA ILE A 471 32.62 -21.56 1.72
C ILE A 471 32.91 -22.04 3.14
N PRO A 472 32.85 -23.36 3.41
CA PRO A 472 33.08 -23.89 4.73
C PRO A 472 34.60 -23.81 5.12
N ALA A 473 34.90 -24.05 6.40
CA ALA A 473 36.29 -24.16 6.83
C ALA A 473 36.98 -25.41 6.26
N ASP A 474 38.33 -25.37 6.14
CA ASP A 474 39.10 -26.50 5.60
C ASP A 474 38.85 -27.79 6.40
N GLY A 475 38.53 -28.87 5.71
CA GLY A 475 38.12 -30.16 6.27
C GLY A 475 36.61 -30.31 6.57
N GLU A 476 35.83 -29.26 6.51
CA GLU A 476 34.37 -29.34 6.71
C GLU A 476 33.61 -29.79 5.46
N ARG A 477 32.41 -30.33 5.68
CA ARG A 477 31.52 -30.82 4.62
C ARG A 477 30.37 -29.85 4.41
N ILE A 478 29.94 -29.76 3.15
CA ILE A 478 28.76 -29.00 2.75
C ILE A 478 28.01 -29.79 1.66
N TRP A 479 26.69 -29.54 1.54
CA TRP A 479 25.84 -30.11 0.51
C TRP A 479 25.59 -29.09 -0.58
N LEU A 480 26.08 -29.36 -1.78
CA LEU A 480 25.69 -28.63 -2.98
C LEU A 480 24.32 -29.16 -3.40
N LYS A 481 23.28 -28.32 -3.35
CA LYS A 481 21.87 -28.75 -3.56
C LYS A 481 21.69 -29.39 -4.93
N GLY A 482 21.09 -30.59 -4.95
CA GLY A 482 20.90 -31.37 -6.18
C GLY A 482 22.16 -32.08 -6.71
N TYR A 483 23.36 -31.79 -6.18
CA TYR A 483 24.63 -32.40 -6.61
C TYR A 483 25.15 -33.44 -5.63
N GLY A 484 25.22 -33.13 -4.34
CA GLY A 484 25.72 -34.06 -3.32
C GLY A 484 26.62 -33.42 -2.29
N CYS A 485 27.19 -34.27 -1.42
CA CYS A 485 28.08 -33.88 -0.36
C CYS A 485 29.52 -33.70 -0.87
N VAL A 486 30.08 -32.53 -0.56
CA VAL A 486 31.50 -32.24 -0.84
C VAL A 486 32.20 -31.86 0.46
N ARG A 487 33.52 -32.08 0.52
CA ARG A 487 34.40 -31.63 1.59
C ARG A 487 35.33 -30.58 1.04
N TYR A 488 35.46 -29.45 1.73
CA TYR A 488 36.42 -28.40 1.34
C TYR A 488 37.80 -28.74 1.86
N GLU A 489 38.75 -28.98 0.96
CA GLU A 489 40.16 -29.31 1.28
C GLU A 489 41.11 -28.65 0.28
N ASN A 490 42.11 -27.91 0.77
CA ASN A 490 43.16 -27.32 -0.08
C ASN A 490 42.58 -26.45 -1.23
N ASP A 491 41.63 -25.59 -0.93
CA ASP A 491 40.93 -24.70 -1.89
C ASP A 491 40.16 -25.44 -2.99
N ALA A 492 39.70 -26.67 -2.74
CA ALA A 492 38.89 -27.47 -3.65
C ALA A 492 37.75 -28.21 -2.92
N PHE A 493 36.68 -28.47 -3.60
CA PHE A 493 35.63 -29.38 -3.17
C PHE A 493 35.92 -30.80 -3.58
N VAL A 494 36.10 -31.70 -2.63
CA VAL A 494 36.28 -33.12 -2.85
C VAL A 494 34.93 -33.83 -2.73
N ALA A 495 34.38 -34.39 -3.82
CA ALA A 495 33.12 -35.11 -3.80
C ALA A 495 33.19 -36.34 -2.87
N THR A 496 32.26 -36.45 -1.93
CA THR A 496 32.24 -37.50 -0.90
C THR A 496 31.04 -38.45 -0.99
N GLY A 497 30.08 -38.17 -1.87
CA GLY A 497 28.92 -39.01 -2.15
C GLY A 497 27.60 -38.25 -2.18
N ASP A 498 26.49 -38.99 -2.36
CA ASP A 498 25.13 -38.45 -2.55
C ASP A 498 24.12 -38.92 -1.47
N ASP A 499 24.62 -39.38 -0.32
CA ASP A 499 23.76 -39.81 0.80
C ASP A 499 23.12 -38.61 1.49
N ILE A 500 21.85 -38.32 1.16
CA ILE A 500 21.06 -37.19 1.71
C ILE A 500 20.82 -37.31 3.21
N SER A 501 21.08 -38.47 3.84
CA SER A 501 20.90 -38.62 5.29
C SER A 501 21.77 -37.65 6.10
N VAL A 502 22.95 -37.31 5.58
CA VAL A 502 23.85 -36.33 6.23
C VAL A 502 23.24 -34.92 6.38
N VAL A 503 22.34 -34.56 5.46
CA VAL A 503 21.59 -33.28 5.55
C VAL A 503 20.43 -33.42 6.54
N ARG A 504 19.70 -34.56 6.49
CA ARG A 504 18.57 -34.82 7.39
C ARG A 504 18.96 -34.90 8.86
N ASP A 505 20.17 -35.46 9.11
CA ASP A 505 20.72 -35.55 10.47
C ASP A 505 21.25 -34.21 11.00
N GLY A 506 21.22 -33.16 10.16
CA GLY A 506 21.64 -31.80 10.54
C GLY A 506 23.16 -31.58 10.63
N ASP A 507 23.95 -32.55 10.13
CA ASP A 507 25.41 -32.53 10.20
C ASP A 507 26.07 -31.65 9.13
N VAL A 508 25.32 -31.26 8.05
CA VAL A 508 25.86 -30.60 6.86
C VAL A 508 24.91 -29.52 6.38
N GLY A 509 25.41 -28.30 6.18
CA GLY A 509 24.66 -27.19 5.57
C GLY A 509 24.39 -27.43 4.08
N VAL A 510 23.31 -26.84 3.57
CA VAL A 510 22.93 -26.90 2.14
C VAL A 510 23.11 -25.52 1.52
N ILE A 511 23.82 -25.47 0.38
CA ILE A 511 24.00 -24.23 -0.38
C ILE A 511 23.55 -24.40 -1.82
N HIS A 512 23.20 -23.29 -2.46
CA HIS A 512 23.04 -23.18 -3.91
C HIS A 512 24.43 -22.89 -4.55
N TRP A 513 24.51 -23.11 -5.85
CA TRP A 513 25.75 -23.00 -6.60
C TRP A 513 25.45 -22.83 -8.10
N ALA A 514 26.43 -22.45 -8.90
CA ALA A 514 26.32 -22.41 -10.36
C ALA A 514 27.56 -23.08 -10.98
N PRO A 515 27.52 -23.56 -12.24
CA PRO A 515 28.70 -24.02 -12.93
C PRO A 515 29.68 -22.85 -13.18
N ALA A 516 30.99 -23.13 -13.25
CA ALA A 516 31.95 -22.06 -13.48
C ALA A 516 31.98 -21.56 -14.94
N ASP A 517 31.72 -22.45 -15.90
CA ASP A 517 31.94 -22.20 -17.33
C ASP A 517 30.64 -21.91 -18.14
N ASP A 518 29.48 -22.31 -17.64
CA ASP A 518 28.20 -22.19 -18.35
C ASP A 518 27.15 -21.50 -17.45
N THR A 519 27.19 -20.17 -17.39
CA THR A 519 26.29 -19.37 -16.58
C THR A 519 25.61 -18.30 -17.38
N VAL A 520 24.44 -17.87 -16.89
CA VAL A 520 23.73 -16.68 -17.38
C VAL A 520 24.09 -15.50 -16.48
N SER A 521 24.70 -14.45 -17.05
CA SER A 521 24.90 -13.20 -16.31
C SER A 521 23.55 -12.56 -15.99
N VAL A 522 23.33 -12.19 -14.74
CA VAL A 522 22.08 -11.57 -14.27
C VAL A 522 22.37 -10.24 -13.59
N THR A 523 21.63 -9.22 -13.99
CA THR A 523 21.50 -7.98 -13.25
C THR A 523 20.13 -7.96 -12.59
N MET A 524 20.10 -8.03 -11.26
CA MET A 524 18.88 -7.96 -10.45
C MET A 524 18.70 -6.52 -9.94
N ARG A 525 17.66 -5.86 -10.43
CA ARG A 525 17.29 -4.51 -10.01
C ARG A 525 16.44 -4.58 -8.75
N THR A 526 16.89 -3.91 -7.70
CA THR A 526 16.21 -3.92 -6.39
C THR A 526 15.91 -2.50 -5.89
N PRO A 527 15.04 -2.33 -4.89
CA PRO A 527 14.84 -1.02 -4.24
C PRO A 527 16.10 -0.43 -3.63
N ASP A 528 17.07 -1.27 -3.27
CA ASP A 528 18.34 -0.85 -2.63
C ASP A 528 19.48 -0.65 -3.66
N GLY A 529 19.21 -0.88 -4.95
CA GLY A 529 20.17 -0.78 -6.05
C GLY A 529 20.38 -2.10 -6.78
N ASP A 530 21.24 -2.08 -7.80
CA ASP A 530 21.49 -3.22 -8.67
C ASP A 530 22.43 -4.24 -8.02
N VAL A 531 22.08 -5.52 -8.12
CA VAL A 531 22.87 -6.67 -7.69
C VAL A 531 23.19 -7.52 -8.91
N THR A 532 24.46 -7.88 -9.10
CA THR A 532 24.88 -8.78 -10.20
C THR A 532 25.21 -10.17 -9.71
N GLY A 533 25.02 -11.16 -10.57
CA GLY A 533 25.34 -12.55 -10.26
C GLY A 533 25.38 -13.45 -11.50
N ALA A 534 25.71 -14.70 -11.26
CA ALA A 534 25.75 -15.76 -12.25
C ALA A 534 24.64 -16.79 -11.95
N ALA A 535 23.65 -16.89 -12.83
CA ALA A 535 22.62 -17.91 -12.72
C ALA A 535 23.00 -19.21 -13.43
N GLU A 536 22.37 -20.30 -13.03
CA GLU A 536 22.48 -21.60 -13.71
C GLU A 536 21.98 -21.53 -15.16
N PRO A 537 22.45 -22.42 -16.07
CA PRO A 537 22.14 -22.35 -17.49
C PRO A 537 20.63 -22.44 -17.81
N ALA A 538 19.87 -23.26 -17.06
CA ALA A 538 18.43 -23.45 -17.27
C ALA A 538 17.61 -22.16 -17.10
N PHE A 539 18.16 -21.15 -16.43
CA PHE A 539 17.52 -19.85 -16.30
C PHE A 539 17.36 -19.10 -17.65
N ALA A 540 18.21 -19.40 -18.64
CA ALA A 540 18.11 -18.81 -19.97
C ALA A 540 16.80 -19.17 -20.72
N ASP A 541 16.15 -20.25 -20.33
CA ASP A 541 14.92 -20.74 -20.96
C ASP A 541 13.64 -20.14 -20.35
N THR A 542 13.75 -19.30 -19.33
CA THR A 542 12.62 -18.60 -18.71
C THR A 542 12.02 -17.56 -19.66
N ALA A 543 10.72 -17.33 -19.56
CA ALA A 543 10.06 -16.32 -20.37
C ALA A 543 10.20 -14.91 -19.77
N VAL A 544 10.16 -13.89 -20.62
CA VAL A 544 9.95 -12.51 -20.16
C VAL A 544 8.59 -12.43 -19.48
N ASP A 545 8.47 -11.66 -18.40
CA ASP A 545 7.34 -11.54 -17.49
C ASP A 545 7.13 -12.74 -16.56
N GLU A 546 7.89 -13.84 -16.69
CA GLU A 546 7.81 -14.95 -15.76
C GLU A 546 8.31 -14.57 -14.38
N ILE A 547 7.57 -14.99 -13.34
CA ILE A 547 8.01 -14.87 -11.95
C ILE A 547 8.66 -16.18 -11.55
N VAL A 548 9.90 -16.09 -11.08
CA VAL A 548 10.68 -17.23 -10.60
C VAL A 548 11.27 -16.93 -9.22
N GLN A 549 11.72 -17.96 -8.52
CA GLN A 549 12.47 -17.76 -7.28
C GLN A 549 13.94 -18.10 -7.48
N PHE A 550 14.82 -17.15 -7.17
CA PHE A 550 16.20 -17.47 -6.88
C PHE A 550 16.29 -17.97 -5.43
N GLU A 551 16.56 -19.26 -5.27
CA GLU A 551 16.58 -19.93 -3.97
C GLU A 551 17.49 -19.20 -2.98
N ARG A 552 17.06 -19.01 -1.72
CA ARG A 552 17.73 -18.24 -0.65
C ARG A 552 17.82 -16.72 -0.89
N ILE A 553 17.39 -16.23 -2.05
CA ILE A 553 17.43 -14.79 -2.38
C ILE A 553 16.03 -14.22 -2.36
N GLY A 554 15.10 -14.79 -3.16
CA GLY A 554 13.72 -14.34 -3.22
C GLY A 554 13.12 -14.48 -4.61
N PHE A 555 11.89 -13.94 -4.75
CA PHE A 555 11.16 -13.94 -6.01
C PHE A 555 11.61 -12.77 -6.88
N VAL A 556 11.68 -13.03 -8.17
CA VAL A 556 12.04 -12.04 -9.19
C VAL A 556 11.14 -12.19 -10.40
N ARG A 557 10.86 -11.08 -11.10
CA ARG A 557 10.24 -11.09 -12.42
C ARG A 557 11.35 -10.93 -13.49
N VAL A 558 11.31 -11.77 -14.50
CA VAL A 558 12.22 -11.69 -15.65
C VAL A 558 11.78 -10.52 -16.54
N ASP A 559 12.65 -9.53 -16.74
CA ASP A 559 12.34 -8.35 -17.56
C ASP A 559 12.91 -8.46 -18.98
N GLU A 560 14.13 -8.99 -19.10
CA GLU A 560 14.80 -9.08 -20.40
C GLU A 560 15.85 -10.21 -20.41
N HIS A 561 15.98 -10.86 -21.57
CA HIS A 561 17.13 -11.68 -21.93
C HIS A 561 17.89 -11.00 -23.07
N GLY A 562 19.01 -10.38 -22.76
CA GLY A 562 19.85 -9.64 -23.71
C GLY A 562 21.18 -10.34 -24.04
N GLU A 563 21.92 -9.81 -25.02
CA GLU A 563 23.26 -10.34 -25.40
C GLU A 563 24.30 -10.18 -24.28
N GLU A 564 24.14 -9.20 -23.40
CA GLU A 564 25.03 -8.93 -22.25
C GLU A 564 24.62 -9.65 -20.97
N GLY A 565 23.49 -10.34 -20.98
CA GLY A 565 22.90 -11.03 -19.83
C GLY A 565 21.41 -10.76 -19.68
N SER A 566 20.83 -11.30 -18.61
CA SER A 566 19.43 -11.12 -18.27
C SER A 566 19.25 -10.01 -17.23
N VAL A 567 18.14 -9.28 -17.34
CA VAL A 567 17.70 -8.30 -16.35
C VAL A 567 16.47 -8.86 -15.64
N VAL A 568 16.48 -8.85 -14.33
CA VAL A 568 15.34 -9.24 -13.49
C VAL A 568 15.03 -8.14 -12.48
N TYR A 569 13.78 -8.07 -12.05
CA TYR A 569 13.35 -7.16 -10.99
C TYR A 569 13.01 -7.95 -9.72
N TYR A 570 13.60 -7.54 -8.62
CA TYR A 570 13.38 -8.18 -7.31
C TYR A 570 12.01 -7.85 -6.77
N ALA A 571 11.18 -8.88 -6.58
CA ALA A 571 9.85 -8.74 -5.99
C ALA A 571 9.95 -8.65 -4.45
N HIS A 572 10.36 -9.75 -3.81
CA HIS A 572 10.45 -9.85 -2.35
C HIS A 572 11.23 -11.12 -1.94
N PRO A 573 11.62 -11.25 -0.65
CA PRO A 573 12.31 -12.42 -0.13
C PRO A 573 11.47 -13.68 -0.08
#